data_2a87441149f1e5f5ea7f82185eabfa1a
#
_entry.id   2a87441149f1e5f5ea7f82185eabfa1a
#
_cell.length_a   1.000
_cell.length_b   1.000
_cell.length_c   1.000
_cell.angle_alpha   90.00
_cell.angle_beta   90.00
_cell.angle_gamma   90.00
#
_symmetry.space_group_name_H-M   'P 1'
#
loop_
_entity.id
_entity.type
_entity.pdbx_description
1 polymer ?
#
loop_
_entity_poly.entity_id
_entity_poly.type
_entity_poly.pdbx_seq_one_letter_code
_entity_poly.pdbx_strand_id
1 'polypeptide(L)'
;MRKCVIKRHGRLKFPLGTSFLTLGHDLHAMVPSNELYYDPPKLRHRLDKDGYLYFKNIIPRVVLDTAIDDLGNQMLQCGWTRAEDRAEQMSRDGVTLGVPFPSTGKLPPPQIKYTDSLRSAVSGTNVMALVRQVFGDAVNVTDVQSLHLAAPQETFGLRMSSVYLNKGTKLALVVLVPLHDIPFQMGTPVVVKGSNSTESYMMLRSTYGQHEVESGNIRGDGCYTHDPQELLPLGKQAGIDEVTGRTITIDVNPFVSTTFEVGDVLLLTVYTMYAFLTNTTNAWRIMAEAVWTMEGDDVGPDPRYVGADAPGLSSWYANRDDPVKYTQTMDEAKRAWGLLPSVPPEV
;
A
#
# COMPACT_ATOMS: atom_id res chain seq x y z
N MET A 1 5.54 0.32 -27.59
CA MET A 1 6.34 1.04 -26.56
C MET A 1 5.71 2.41 -26.30
N ARG A 2 4.92 2.56 -25.25
CA ARG A 2 4.44 3.87 -24.81
C ARG A 2 5.42 4.38 -23.76
N LYS A 3 6.25 5.36 -24.11
CA LYS A 3 7.10 6.09 -23.15
C LYS A 3 6.19 6.89 -22.22
N CYS A 4 6.00 6.39 -21.01
CA CYS A 4 5.07 6.95 -20.02
C CYS A 4 5.65 8.07 -19.16
N VAL A 5 6.34 9.03 -19.76
CA VAL A 5 6.54 10.35 -19.17
C VAL A 5 6.01 11.36 -20.16
N ILE A 6 4.73 11.71 -20.04
CA ILE A 6 4.14 12.72 -20.90
C ILE A 6 4.47 14.09 -20.31
N LYS A 7 5.51 14.73 -20.85
CA LYS A 7 5.71 16.17 -20.65
C LYS A 7 4.65 16.93 -21.44
N ARG A 8 3.52 17.27 -20.85
CA ARG A 8 2.67 18.35 -21.33
C ARG A 8 2.80 19.52 -20.36
N HIS A 9 3.23 20.68 -20.86
CA HIS A 9 3.38 21.94 -20.10
C HIS A 9 4.34 21.88 -18.89
N GLY A 10 5.42 21.11 -18.98
CA GLY A 10 6.48 21.10 -17.95
C GLY A 10 6.17 20.34 -16.65
N ARG A 11 4.97 19.76 -16.48
CA ARG A 11 4.60 18.98 -15.28
C ARG A 11 4.73 17.47 -15.53
N LEU A 12 5.31 16.76 -14.56
CA LEU A 12 5.44 15.30 -14.59
C LEU A 12 4.12 14.65 -14.21
N LYS A 13 3.67 13.71 -15.05
CA LYS A 13 2.47 12.90 -14.80
C LYS A 13 2.85 11.43 -14.63
N PHE A 14 2.29 10.81 -13.61
CA PHE A 14 2.50 9.41 -13.28
C PHE A 14 1.19 8.64 -13.38
N PRO A 15 1.14 7.53 -14.13
CA PRO A 15 -0.08 6.75 -14.27
C PRO A 15 -0.41 6.02 -12.97
N LEU A 16 -1.71 5.99 -12.65
CA LEU A 16 -2.29 5.20 -11.57
C LEU A 16 -3.62 4.61 -12.09
N GLY A 17 -3.63 3.30 -12.31
CA GLY A 17 -4.78 2.61 -12.87
C GLY A 17 -5.20 3.18 -14.22
N THR A 18 -6.41 3.69 -14.30
CA THR A 18 -7.01 4.21 -15.54
C THR A 18 -6.69 5.68 -15.83
N SER A 19 -6.05 6.38 -14.88
CA SER A 19 -5.82 7.83 -14.97
C SER A 19 -4.37 8.21 -14.61
N PHE A 20 -4.13 9.48 -14.30
CA PHE A 20 -2.80 10.01 -13.99
C PHE A 20 -2.88 10.96 -12.80
N LEU A 21 -1.78 10.99 -12.03
CA LEU A 21 -1.53 12.02 -11.02
C LEU A 21 -0.41 12.95 -11.50
N THR A 22 -0.59 14.24 -11.32
CA THR A 22 0.34 15.29 -11.78
C THR A 22 1.14 15.80 -10.58
N LEU A 23 2.47 15.64 -10.64
CA LEU A 23 3.36 16.12 -9.58
C LEU A 23 3.27 17.65 -9.42
N GLY A 24 3.11 18.10 -8.18
CA GLY A 24 2.91 19.51 -7.82
C GLY A 24 1.49 20.04 -8.12
N HIS A 25 0.52 19.13 -8.39
CA HIS A 25 -0.89 19.47 -8.54
C HIS A 25 -1.75 18.46 -7.75
N ASP A 26 -1.93 17.22 -8.24
CA ASP A 26 -2.69 16.17 -7.55
C ASP A 26 -1.78 15.33 -6.65
N LEU A 27 -0.49 15.23 -6.98
CA LEU A 27 0.52 14.43 -6.29
C LEU A 27 1.57 15.34 -5.67
N HIS A 28 1.77 15.23 -4.37
CA HIS A 28 2.74 16.00 -3.61
C HIS A 28 3.80 15.09 -3.00
N ALA A 29 4.90 15.68 -2.52
CA ALA A 29 5.96 14.92 -1.86
C ALA A 29 5.52 14.46 -0.48
N MET A 30 5.85 13.21 -0.12
CA MET A 30 5.77 12.76 1.27
C MET A 30 6.77 13.53 2.13
N VAL A 31 6.36 13.85 3.36
CA VAL A 31 7.21 14.52 4.35
C VAL A 31 7.86 13.45 5.23
N PRO A 32 9.20 13.36 5.28
CA PRO A 32 9.88 12.46 6.18
C PRO A 32 9.54 12.75 7.65
N SER A 33 9.48 11.70 8.44
CA SER A 33 9.17 11.74 9.88
C SER A 33 10.40 11.53 10.76
N ASN A 34 11.61 11.48 10.17
CA ASN A 34 12.85 11.20 10.88
C ASN A 34 13.10 12.17 12.05
N GLU A 35 12.78 13.45 11.89
CA GLU A 35 12.94 14.48 12.93
C GLU A 35 12.07 14.22 14.17
N LEU A 36 10.98 13.43 14.01
CA LEU A 36 10.05 13.10 15.08
C LEU A 36 10.37 11.75 15.75
N TYR A 37 11.39 11.03 15.30
CA TYR A 37 11.68 9.66 15.74
C TYR A 37 11.72 9.52 17.27
N TYR A 38 12.25 10.49 17.98
CA TYR A 38 12.34 10.50 19.45
C TYR A 38 11.23 11.32 20.13
N ASP A 39 10.14 11.62 19.40
CA ASP A 39 8.99 12.37 19.94
C ASP A 39 7.69 11.58 19.68
N PRO A 40 7.43 10.50 20.47
CA PRO A 40 6.25 9.65 20.27
C PRO A 40 4.91 10.39 20.22
N PRO A 41 4.65 11.43 21.03
CA PRO A 41 3.41 12.20 20.91
C PRO A 41 3.25 12.87 19.55
N LYS A 42 4.31 13.46 18.99
CA LYS A 42 4.25 14.07 17.67
C LYS A 42 4.17 13.04 16.55
N LEU A 43 4.80 11.88 16.69
CA LEU A 43 4.64 10.77 15.73
C LEU A 43 3.18 10.32 15.68
N ARG A 44 2.56 10.04 16.82
CA ARG A 44 1.13 9.67 16.90
C ARG A 44 0.24 10.76 16.31
N HIS A 45 0.47 12.02 16.68
CA HIS A 45 -0.31 13.13 16.14
C HIS A 45 -0.18 13.22 14.60
N ARG A 46 1.03 13.05 14.04
CA ARG A 46 1.22 13.03 12.58
C ARG A 46 0.52 11.83 11.94
N LEU A 47 0.64 10.65 12.53
CA LEU A 47 -0.02 9.44 12.03
C LEU A 47 -1.54 9.58 12.03
N ASP A 48 -2.11 10.10 13.12
CA ASP A 48 -3.56 10.34 13.22
C ASP A 48 -4.03 11.36 12.18
N LYS A 49 -3.27 12.44 11.99
CA LYS A 49 -3.61 13.51 11.05
C LYS A 49 -3.43 13.10 9.59
N ASP A 50 -2.29 12.49 9.26
CA ASP A 50 -1.84 12.27 7.89
C ASP A 50 -2.12 10.84 7.39
N GLY A 51 -2.33 9.88 8.31
CA GLY A 51 -2.56 8.47 8.03
C GLY A 51 -1.29 7.67 7.76
N TYR A 52 -0.14 8.32 7.68
CA TYR A 52 1.13 7.69 7.38
C TYR A 52 2.30 8.31 8.15
N LEU A 53 3.36 7.52 8.29
CA LEU A 53 4.69 7.98 8.66
C LEU A 53 5.69 7.44 7.64
N TYR A 54 6.53 8.31 7.10
CA TYR A 54 7.59 7.95 6.18
C TYR A 54 8.94 8.23 6.82
N PHE A 55 9.79 7.23 6.84
CA PHE A 55 11.14 7.35 7.41
C PHE A 55 12.18 6.96 6.39
N LYS A 56 13.26 7.73 6.35
CA LYS A 56 14.41 7.47 5.51
C LYS A 56 15.48 6.73 6.28
N ASN A 57 16.08 5.71 5.65
CA ASN A 57 17.30 5.04 6.11
C ASN A 57 17.19 4.49 7.56
N ILE A 58 16.12 3.78 7.86
CA ILE A 58 15.91 3.14 9.18
C ILE A 58 16.54 1.76 9.24
N ILE A 59 16.46 1.00 8.15
CA ILE A 59 16.96 -0.38 8.10
C ILE A 59 18.38 -0.36 7.51
N PRO A 60 19.36 -0.94 8.21
CA PRO A 60 20.72 -1.04 7.68
C PRO A 60 20.72 -1.81 6.35
N ARG A 61 21.47 -1.26 5.40
CA ARG A 61 21.54 -1.83 4.05
C ARG A 61 21.90 -3.31 4.03
N VAL A 62 22.82 -3.75 4.90
CA VAL A 62 23.24 -5.15 5.00
C VAL A 62 22.09 -6.12 5.27
N VAL A 63 21.07 -5.69 6.03
CA VAL A 63 19.87 -6.50 6.30
C VAL A 63 19.07 -6.71 5.01
N LEU A 64 18.91 -5.64 4.24
CA LEU A 64 18.15 -5.66 2.99
C LEU A 64 18.92 -6.35 1.85
N ASP A 65 20.24 -6.15 1.76
CA ASP A 65 21.07 -6.85 0.80
C ASP A 65 21.00 -8.38 1.04
N THR A 66 21.01 -8.82 2.30
CA THR A 66 20.83 -10.25 2.65
C THR A 66 19.45 -10.77 2.25
N ALA A 67 18.40 -9.98 2.48
CA ALA A 67 17.03 -10.35 2.13
C ALA A 67 16.81 -10.44 0.61
N ILE A 68 17.37 -9.49 -0.16
CA ILE A 68 17.26 -9.49 -1.62
C ILE A 68 18.09 -10.60 -2.26
N ASP A 69 19.28 -10.91 -1.71
CA ASP A 69 20.09 -12.02 -2.16
C ASP A 69 19.40 -13.37 -1.94
N ASP A 70 18.75 -13.55 -0.79
CA ASP A 70 18.00 -14.75 -0.49
C ASP A 70 16.77 -14.89 -1.40
N LEU A 71 16.02 -13.81 -1.60
CA LEU A 71 14.92 -13.77 -2.56
C LEU A 71 15.40 -14.13 -3.98
N GLY A 72 16.53 -13.58 -4.42
CA GLY A 72 17.14 -13.89 -5.71
C GLY A 72 17.52 -15.36 -5.85
N ASN A 73 18.03 -15.99 -4.79
CA ASN A 73 18.32 -17.43 -4.77
C ASN A 73 17.04 -18.26 -4.93
N GLN A 74 15.97 -17.89 -4.24
CA GLN A 74 14.68 -18.56 -4.37
C GLN A 74 14.10 -18.41 -5.79
N MET A 75 14.16 -17.21 -6.36
CA MET A 75 13.71 -16.94 -7.73
C MET A 75 14.50 -17.78 -8.76
N LEU A 76 15.81 -17.92 -8.56
CA LEU A 76 16.65 -18.78 -9.40
C LEU A 76 16.25 -20.25 -9.28
N GLN A 77 16.04 -20.77 -8.07
CA GLN A 77 15.59 -22.13 -7.84
C GLN A 77 14.21 -22.42 -8.44
N CYS A 78 13.34 -21.43 -8.49
CA CYS A 78 12.02 -21.52 -9.14
C CYS A 78 12.09 -21.36 -10.68
N GLY A 79 13.26 -21.10 -11.26
CA GLY A 79 13.42 -20.88 -12.69
C GLY A 79 12.91 -19.54 -13.21
N TRP A 80 12.73 -18.55 -12.33
CA TRP A 80 12.24 -17.23 -12.72
C TRP A 80 13.35 -16.27 -13.16
N THR A 81 14.58 -16.55 -12.75
CA THR A 81 15.78 -15.84 -13.19
C THR A 81 16.78 -16.84 -13.73
N ARG A 82 17.70 -16.40 -14.59
CA ARG A 82 18.83 -17.20 -15.06
C ARG A 82 20.06 -16.87 -14.22
N ALA A 83 20.90 -17.87 -13.99
CA ALA A 83 22.12 -17.69 -13.19
C ALA A 83 23.08 -16.66 -13.78
N GLU A 84 23.19 -16.62 -15.12
CA GLU A 84 24.02 -15.70 -15.90
C GLU A 84 23.54 -14.24 -15.80
N ASP A 85 22.22 -14.02 -15.63
CA ASP A 85 21.61 -12.69 -15.61
C ASP A 85 21.41 -12.15 -14.19
N ARG A 86 21.75 -12.94 -13.16
CA ARG A 86 21.40 -12.64 -11.75
C ARG A 86 21.95 -11.29 -11.27
N ALA A 87 23.20 -10.97 -11.60
CA ALA A 87 23.85 -9.74 -11.17
C ALA A 87 23.19 -8.48 -11.76
N GLU A 88 22.71 -8.56 -13.01
CA GLU A 88 21.99 -7.48 -13.68
C GLU A 88 20.51 -7.42 -13.24
N GLN A 89 19.89 -8.59 -13.02
CA GLN A 89 18.47 -8.73 -12.70
C GLN A 89 18.13 -8.32 -11.26
N MET A 90 19.08 -8.45 -10.34
CA MET A 90 18.94 -8.11 -8.91
C MET A 90 19.70 -6.82 -8.57
N SER A 91 19.82 -5.89 -9.51
CA SER A 91 20.52 -4.63 -9.29
C SER A 91 19.72 -3.67 -8.41
N ARG A 92 20.38 -2.58 -7.97
CA ARG A 92 19.73 -1.48 -7.22
C ARG A 92 18.51 -0.87 -7.93
N ASP A 93 18.50 -0.93 -9.25
CA ASP A 93 17.47 -0.30 -10.09
C ASP A 93 16.25 -1.21 -10.30
N GLY A 94 16.17 -2.35 -9.61
CA GLY A 94 15.06 -3.30 -9.67
C GLY A 94 15.44 -4.65 -10.22
N VAL A 95 14.47 -5.55 -10.27
CA VAL A 95 14.64 -6.93 -10.72
C VAL A 95 14.04 -7.10 -12.10
N THR A 96 14.86 -7.54 -13.05
CA THR A 96 14.39 -7.95 -14.39
C THR A 96 14.26 -9.46 -14.45
N LEU A 97 13.05 -9.97 -14.64
CA LEU A 97 12.82 -11.42 -14.73
C LEU A 97 12.86 -11.88 -16.19
N GLY A 98 13.60 -12.96 -16.45
CA GLY A 98 13.72 -13.56 -17.79
C GLY A 98 12.46 -14.29 -18.26
N VAL A 99 11.47 -14.49 -17.40
CA VAL A 99 10.17 -15.12 -17.71
C VAL A 99 9.03 -14.27 -17.14
N PRO A 100 7.85 -14.27 -17.77
CA PRO A 100 6.68 -13.61 -17.21
C PRO A 100 6.37 -14.23 -15.85
N PHE A 101 6.35 -13.37 -14.83
CA PHE A 101 5.97 -13.76 -13.50
C PHE A 101 4.44 -13.70 -13.41
N PRO A 102 3.75 -14.73 -12.90
CA PRO A 102 2.33 -14.60 -12.67
C PRO A 102 2.13 -13.53 -11.62
N SER A 103 1.52 -12.41 -12.00
CA SER A 103 1.12 -11.39 -11.06
C SER A 103 0.09 -11.99 -10.11
N THR A 104 0.47 -12.17 -8.87
CA THR A 104 -0.38 -12.77 -7.85
C THR A 104 -0.92 -11.75 -6.86
N GLY A 105 -0.67 -10.47 -7.10
CA GLY A 105 -1.05 -9.42 -6.17
C GLY A 105 -0.21 -9.46 -4.88
N LYS A 106 -0.85 -9.42 -3.72
CA LYS A 106 -0.17 -9.33 -2.41
C LYS A 106 0.57 -10.59 -1.94
N LEU A 107 0.26 -11.75 -2.47
CA LEU A 107 0.86 -12.99 -1.98
C LEU A 107 2.10 -13.32 -2.78
N PRO A 108 3.19 -13.73 -2.12
CA PRO A 108 4.29 -14.36 -2.81
C PRO A 108 3.75 -15.62 -3.49
N PRO A 109 4.26 -15.99 -4.66
CA PRO A 109 3.97 -17.29 -5.21
C PRO A 109 4.26 -18.37 -4.19
N PRO A 110 3.53 -19.48 -4.21
CA PRO A 110 3.67 -20.58 -3.22
C PRO A 110 5.09 -21.10 -3.07
N GLN A 111 5.93 -20.86 -4.08
CA GLN A 111 7.33 -21.28 -4.11
C GLN A 111 8.26 -20.35 -3.32
N ILE A 112 7.89 -19.08 -3.12
CA ILE A 112 8.68 -18.14 -2.31
C ILE A 112 8.36 -18.33 -0.84
N LYS A 113 9.38 -18.68 -0.07
CA LYS A 113 9.27 -18.82 1.38
C LYS A 113 9.78 -17.56 2.07
N TYR A 114 9.06 -17.14 3.11
CA TYR A 114 9.56 -16.12 4.00
C TYR A 114 10.63 -16.73 4.91
N THR A 115 11.87 -16.50 4.55
CA THR A 115 13.05 -16.87 5.33
C THR A 115 13.30 -15.84 6.43
N ASP A 116 14.21 -16.16 7.35
CA ASP A 116 14.58 -15.26 8.44
C ASP A 116 15.17 -13.93 7.90
N SER A 117 15.86 -13.97 6.77
CA SER A 117 16.38 -12.76 6.12
C SER A 117 15.28 -11.85 5.61
N LEU A 118 14.26 -12.38 4.91
CA LEU A 118 13.10 -11.62 4.45
C LEU A 118 12.25 -11.12 5.62
N ARG A 119 12.07 -11.95 6.68
CA ARG A 119 11.40 -11.53 7.92
C ARG A 119 12.12 -10.37 8.59
N SER A 120 13.45 -10.42 8.65
CA SER A 120 14.26 -9.37 9.26
C SER A 120 14.11 -8.01 8.57
N ALA A 121 13.76 -7.98 7.28
CA ALA A 121 13.51 -6.74 6.56
C ALA A 121 12.27 -5.99 7.08
N VAL A 122 11.21 -6.68 7.52
CA VAL A 122 9.92 -6.05 7.90
C VAL A 122 9.55 -6.26 9.37
N SER A 123 10.20 -7.19 10.06
CA SER A 123 9.93 -7.51 11.46
C SER A 123 11.18 -7.55 12.34
N GLY A 124 12.34 -7.19 11.80
CA GLY A 124 13.59 -7.10 12.54
C GLY A 124 13.63 -5.97 13.56
N THR A 125 14.72 -5.94 14.34
CA THR A 125 14.89 -5.01 15.48
C THR A 125 14.73 -3.55 15.12
N ASN A 126 15.14 -3.12 13.93
CA ASN A 126 15.03 -1.72 13.47
C ASN A 126 13.56 -1.31 13.27
N VAL A 127 12.77 -2.17 12.61
CA VAL A 127 11.34 -1.91 12.41
C VAL A 127 10.60 -2.01 13.73
N MET A 128 10.91 -3.02 14.56
CA MET A 128 10.34 -3.15 15.90
C MET A 128 10.58 -1.90 16.75
N ALA A 129 11.81 -1.38 16.77
CA ALA A 129 12.14 -0.15 17.49
C ALA A 129 11.33 1.05 16.99
N LEU A 130 11.14 1.17 15.67
CA LEU A 130 10.33 2.22 15.08
C LEU A 130 8.85 2.09 15.47
N VAL A 131 8.27 0.90 15.39
CA VAL A 131 6.85 0.66 15.74
C VAL A 131 6.61 0.93 17.23
N ARG A 132 7.56 0.59 18.09
CA ARG A 132 7.52 0.92 19.54
C ARG A 132 7.49 2.42 19.82
N GLN A 133 8.11 3.27 18.99
CA GLN A 133 7.96 4.72 19.11
C GLN A 133 6.51 5.17 18.91
N VAL A 134 5.73 4.44 18.12
CA VAL A 134 4.33 4.78 17.83
C VAL A 134 3.40 4.17 18.88
N PHE A 135 3.47 2.87 19.12
CA PHE A 135 2.54 2.14 19.97
C PHE A 135 2.95 2.05 21.45
N GLY A 136 4.24 2.16 21.74
CA GLY A 136 4.82 1.84 23.03
C GLY A 136 5.58 0.52 23.01
N ASP A 137 6.01 0.01 24.18
CA ASP A 137 6.98 -1.08 24.24
C ASP A 137 6.41 -2.46 23.87
N ALA A 138 5.12 -2.68 24.04
CA ALA A 138 4.47 -3.96 23.82
C ALA A 138 3.85 -4.02 22.42
N VAL A 139 4.55 -4.65 21.47
CA VAL A 139 4.09 -4.77 20.07
C VAL A 139 4.30 -6.19 19.55
N ASN A 140 3.35 -6.64 18.72
CA ASN A 140 3.38 -7.90 18.02
C ASN A 140 3.39 -7.68 16.51
N VAL A 141 4.05 -8.57 15.78
CA VAL A 141 4.00 -8.67 14.33
C VAL A 141 3.23 -9.92 13.92
N THR A 142 2.45 -9.84 12.85
CA THR A 142 1.76 -11.01 12.30
C THR A 142 2.76 -11.99 11.67
N ASP A 143 2.45 -13.29 11.73
CA ASP A 143 3.30 -14.37 11.18
C ASP A 143 3.25 -14.37 9.64
N VAL A 144 2.10 -14.03 9.06
CA VAL A 144 1.96 -13.89 7.61
C VAL A 144 2.46 -12.51 7.18
N GLN A 145 3.51 -12.51 6.39
CA GLN A 145 4.09 -11.34 5.76
C GLN A 145 3.85 -11.42 4.24
N SER A 146 3.90 -10.30 3.55
CA SER A 146 3.58 -10.25 2.13
C SER A 146 4.70 -9.59 1.31
N LEU A 147 4.87 -10.06 0.06
CA LEU A 147 5.66 -9.36 -0.95
C LEU A 147 4.72 -8.69 -1.95
N HIS A 148 4.89 -7.40 -2.14
CA HIS A 148 4.26 -6.66 -3.21
C HIS A 148 5.15 -6.70 -4.43
N LEU A 149 4.81 -7.56 -5.38
CA LEU A 149 5.50 -7.72 -6.63
C LEU A 149 4.69 -7.03 -7.73
N ALA A 150 5.29 -6.09 -8.44
CA ALA A 150 4.65 -5.46 -9.60
C ALA A 150 5.49 -5.63 -10.85
N ALA A 151 4.94 -6.35 -11.81
CA ALA A 151 5.50 -6.48 -13.15
C ALA A 151 5.51 -5.13 -13.90
N PRO A 152 6.29 -5.02 -14.99
CA PRO A 152 6.13 -3.93 -15.94
C PRO A 152 4.67 -3.74 -16.36
N GLN A 153 4.18 -2.50 -16.35
CA GLN A 153 2.82 -2.08 -16.67
C GLN A 153 1.74 -2.47 -15.63
N GLU A 154 2.13 -3.09 -14.53
CA GLU A 154 1.19 -3.43 -13.47
C GLU A 154 0.94 -2.23 -12.55
N THR A 155 -0.28 -2.15 -12.04
CA THR A 155 -0.74 -1.17 -11.07
C THR A 155 -1.57 -1.86 -9.98
N PHE A 156 -1.64 -1.23 -8.81
CA PHE A 156 -2.52 -1.68 -7.73
C PHE A 156 -3.49 -0.55 -7.38
N GLY A 157 -4.78 -0.86 -7.38
CA GLY A 157 -5.84 0.09 -7.10
C GLY A 157 -5.83 0.64 -5.67
N LEU A 158 -6.56 1.73 -5.49
CA LEU A 158 -6.75 2.40 -4.20
C LEU A 158 -7.55 1.52 -3.24
N ARG A 159 -6.99 1.30 -2.05
CA ARG A 159 -7.55 0.39 -1.02
C ARG A 159 -7.22 0.84 0.38
N MET A 160 -8.00 0.36 1.34
CA MET A 160 -7.69 0.37 2.76
C MET A 160 -7.26 -1.03 3.21
N SER A 161 -6.24 -1.14 4.06
CA SER A 161 -5.85 -2.46 4.60
C SER A 161 -6.90 -3.06 5.52
N SER A 162 -7.79 -2.23 6.09
CA SER A 162 -8.89 -2.69 6.95
C SER A 162 -9.79 -3.73 6.30
N VAL A 163 -9.96 -3.70 4.97
CA VAL A 163 -10.85 -4.67 4.27
C VAL A 163 -10.23 -6.07 4.19
N TYR A 164 -8.91 -6.16 4.28
CA TYR A 164 -8.15 -7.41 4.29
C TYR A 164 -7.86 -7.92 5.70
N LEU A 165 -7.89 -7.02 6.70
CA LEU A 165 -7.55 -7.26 8.11
C LEU A 165 -8.77 -7.08 9.03
N ASN A 166 -9.97 -7.35 8.51
CA ASN A 166 -11.20 -6.90 9.19
C ASN A 166 -11.54 -7.71 10.44
N LYS A 167 -11.00 -8.92 10.60
CA LYS A 167 -11.22 -9.78 11.78
C LYS A 167 -10.28 -9.44 12.96
N GLY A 168 -9.35 -8.52 12.77
CA GLY A 168 -8.42 -8.07 13.80
C GLY A 168 -8.65 -6.65 14.27
N THR A 169 -7.84 -6.26 15.22
CA THR A 169 -7.80 -4.90 15.75
C THR A 169 -7.61 -3.86 14.65
N LYS A 170 -8.20 -2.69 14.84
CA LYS A 170 -7.96 -1.52 13.99
C LYS A 170 -6.78 -0.67 14.48
N LEU A 171 -6.26 -0.97 15.67
CA LEU A 171 -5.00 -0.45 16.22
C LEU A 171 -3.82 -1.26 15.64
N ALA A 172 -3.70 -1.21 14.32
CA ALA A 172 -2.65 -1.91 13.59
C ALA A 172 -1.96 -0.98 12.59
N LEU A 173 -0.67 -1.24 12.35
CA LEU A 173 0.16 -0.56 11.36
C LEU A 173 0.55 -1.53 10.26
N VAL A 174 0.34 -1.11 9.03
CA VAL A 174 0.93 -1.76 7.86
C VAL A 174 2.28 -1.13 7.60
N VAL A 175 3.32 -1.92 7.61
CA VAL A 175 4.70 -1.52 7.37
C VAL A 175 5.13 -2.00 6.00
N LEU A 176 5.53 -1.06 5.14
CA LEU A 176 6.04 -1.31 3.79
C LEU A 176 7.52 -0.98 3.74
N VAL A 177 8.33 -1.90 3.25
CA VAL A 177 9.79 -1.77 3.12
C VAL A 177 10.20 -2.07 1.68
N PRO A 178 10.86 -1.12 0.98
CA PRO A 178 11.42 -1.38 -0.34
C PRO A 178 12.63 -2.30 -0.23
N LEU A 179 12.69 -3.35 -1.05
CA LEU A 179 13.85 -4.24 -1.10
C LEU A 179 14.92 -3.74 -2.10
N HIS A 180 14.61 -2.75 -2.91
CA HIS A 180 15.51 -2.03 -3.81
C HIS A 180 15.04 -0.58 -3.97
N ASP A 181 15.84 0.26 -4.63
CA ASP A 181 15.44 1.64 -4.91
C ASP A 181 14.22 1.67 -5.84
N ILE A 182 13.21 2.47 -5.49
CA ILE A 182 11.96 2.58 -6.24
C ILE A 182 11.76 4.03 -6.69
N PRO A 183 12.17 4.39 -7.91
CA PRO A 183 11.82 5.68 -8.48
C PRO A 183 10.34 5.75 -8.87
N PHE A 184 9.80 6.96 -9.06
CA PHE A 184 8.39 7.15 -9.41
C PHE A 184 7.91 6.28 -10.59
N GLN A 185 8.77 6.11 -11.61
CA GLN A 185 8.46 5.32 -12.80
C GLN A 185 8.27 3.83 -12.51
N MET A 186 8.85 3.33 -11.44
CA MET A 186 8.73 1.93 -11.02
C MET A 186 7.47 1.68 -10.19
N GLY A 187 6.68 2.71 -9.92
CA GLY A 187 5.40 2.57 -9.24
C GLY A 187 5.51 2.68 -7.73
N THR A 188 5.91 3.85 -7.23
CA THR A 188 5.99 4.12 -5.79
C THR A 188 4.64 4.01 -5.10
N PRO A 189 4.60 3.71 -3.79
CA PRO A 189 3.39 3.85 -2.98
C PRO A 189 2.83 5.28 -3.05
N VAL A 190 1.51 5.37 -3.19
CA VAL A 190 0.76 6.63 -3.15
C VAL A 190 -0.24 6.56 -2.00
N VAL A 191 -0.26 7.57 -1.16
CA VAL A 191 -1.14 7.68 -0.01
C VAL A 191 -2.10 8.83 -0.21
N VAL A 192 -3.37 8.61 0.11
CA VAL A 192 -4.38 9.67 0.22
C VAL A 192 -4.28 10.21 1.64
N LYS A 193 -3.53 11.30 1.79
CA LYS A 193 -3.22 11.92 3.07
C LYS A 193 -4.50 12.27 3.84
N GLY A 194 -4.59 11.88 5.11
CA GLY A 194 -5.72 12.16 5.99
C GLY A 194 -6.98 11.32 5.74
N SER A 195 -6.95 10.39 4.78
CA SER A 195 -8.11 9.51 4.51
C SER A 195 -8.52 8.64 5.71
N ASN A 196 -7.59 8.41 6.65
CA ASN A 196 -7.81 7.67 7.89
C ASN A 196 -8.68 8.41 8.91
N SER A 197 -8.71 9.74 8.92
CA SER A 197 -9.31 10.53 10.01
C SER A 197 -10.19 11.68 9.55
N THR A 198 -9.94 12.30 8.41
CA THR A 198 -10.70 13.47 7.94
C THR A 198 -12.17 13.15 7.71
N GLU A 199 -13.05 14.10 8.07
CA GLU A 199 -14.50 13.95 8.01
C GLU A 199 -15.01 13.63 6.60
N SER A 200 -14.45 14.25 5.57
CA SER A 200 -14.82 14.01 4.16
C SER A 200 -14.69 12.53 3.72
N TYR A 201 -13.86 11.74 4.40
CA TYR A 201 -13.72 10.31 4.16
C TYR A 201 -14.47 9.43 5.17
N MET A 202 -15.30 10.02 6.05
CA MET A 202 -16.02 9.27 7.08
C MET A 202 -16.95 8.22 6.48
N MET A 203 -17.72 8.57 5.45
CA MET A 203 -18.61 7.63 4.77
C MET A 203 -17.81 6.47 4.15
N LEU A 204 -16.68 6.75 3.53
CA LEU A 204 -15.82 5.72 2.94
C LEU A 204 -15.28 4.76 4.01
N ARG A 205 -14.84 5.27 5.17
CA ARG A 205 -14.35 4.43 6.28
C ARG A 205 -15.46 3.62 6.94
N SER A 206 -16.68 4.16 7.05
CA SER A 206 -17.81 3.49 7.71
C SER A 206 -18.54 2.48 6.81
N THR A 207 -18.25 2.47 5.51
CA THR A 207 -18.82 1.54 4.53
C THR A 207 -17.73 0.64 3.96
N TYR A 208 -17.03 1.08 2.92
CA TYR A 208 -15.94 0.32 2.32
C TYR A 208 -14.89 -0.12 3.35
N GLY A 209 -14.44 0.77 4.23
CA GLY A 209 -13.44 0.46 5.25
C GLY A 209 -13.86 -0.60 6.28
N GLN A 210 -15.17 -0.90 6.39
CA GLN A 210 -15.72 -1.96 7.24
C GLN A 210 -16.02 -3.24 6.46
N HIS A 211 -15.91 -3.20 5.14
CA HIS A 211 -16.10 -4.39 4.31
C HIS A 211 -15.03 -5.44 4.62
N GLU A 212 -15.39 -6.72 4.54
CA GLU A 212 -14.47 -7.84 4.68
C GLU A 212 -14.47 -8.64 3.38
N VAL A 213 -13.29 -8.71 2.73
CA VAL A 213 -13.17 -9.27 1.37
C VAL A 213 -13.51 -10.76 1.28
N GLU A 214 -13.28 -11.55 2.34
CA GLU A 214 -13.45 -13.00 2.30
C GLU A 214 -14.90 -13.41 2.52
N SER A 215 -15.60 -12.81 3.50
CA SER A 215 -17.00 -13.08 3.84
C SER A 215 -17.97 -12.16 3.13
N GLY A 216 -17.47 -11.05 2.57
CA GLY A 216 -18.27 -10.15 1.77
C GLY A 216 -18.66 -10.74 0.41
N ASN A 217 -19.57 -10.06 -0.27
CA ASN A 217 -20.14 -10.52 -1.53
C ASN A 217 -19.57 -9.80 -2.75
N ILE A 218 -18.47 -9.02 -2.57
CA ILE A 218 -17.91 -8.19 -3.63
C ILE A 218 -16.80 -8.94 -4.36
N ARG A 219 -16.96 -9.08 -5.67
CA ARG A 219 -16.00 -9.71 -6.57
C ARG A 219 -14.84 -8.78 -6.88
N GLY A 220 -13.65 -9.34 -7.08
CA GLY A 220 -12.47 -8.63 -7.54
C GLY A 220 -11.35 -8.59 -6.52
N ASP A 221 -10.43 -7.65 -6.69
CA ASP A 221 -9.19 -7.56 -5.92
C ASP A 221 -9.32 -6.87 -4.55
N GLY A 222 -10.54 -6.47 -4.17
CA GLY A 222 -10.83 -5.78 -2.93
C GLY A 222 -10.47 -4.28 -2.94
N CYS A 223 -9.95 -3.75 -4.06
CA CYS A 223 -9.70 -2.31 -4.20
C CYS A 223 -11.01 -1.55 -4.31
N TYR A 224 -11.05 -0.35 -3.71
CA TYR A 224 -12.17 0.58 -3.85
C TYR A 224 -12.29 1.07 -5.30
N THR A 225 -11.18 1.47 -5.91
CA THR A 225 -11.14 1.93 -7.30
C THR A 225 -9.74 1.83 -7.89
N HIS A 226 -9.67 1.74 -9.22
CA HIS A 226 -8.46 1.90 -10.00
C HIS A 226 -8.36 3.31 -10.65
N ASP A 227 -9.33 4.19 -10.38
CA ASP A 227 -9.32 5.57 -10.85
C ASP A 227 -9.14 6.55 -9.68
N PRO A 228 -7.96 7.20 -9.54
CA PRO A 228 -7.74 8.18 -8.50
C PRO A 228 -8.67 9.40 -8.59
N GLN A 229 -9.26 9.66 -9.76
CA GLN A 229 -10.19 10.78 -9.94
C GLN A 229 -11.45 10.64 -9.08
N GLU A 230 -11.85 9.42 -8.74
CA GLU A 230 -13.00 9.18 -7.84
C GLU A 230 -12.78 9.72 -6.42
N LEU A 231 -11.53 9.83 -5.96
CA LEU A 231 -11.23 10.31 -4.61
C LEU A 231 -10.93 11.81 -4.55
N LEU A 232 -10.60 12.45 -5.67
CA LEU A 232 -10.31 13.89 -5.69
C LEU A 232 -11.46 14.77 -5.16
N PRO A 233 -12.74 14.49 -5.47
CA PRO A 233 -13.84 15.26 -4.91
C PRO A 233 -13.95 15.16 -3.38
N LEU A 234 -13.60 14.02 -2.80
CA LEU A 234 -13.64 13.80 -1.35
C LEU A 234 -12.56 14.59 -0.61
N GLY A 235 -11.46 14.91 -1.28
CA GLY A 235 -10.39 15.75 -0.74
C GLY A 235 -10.68 17.25 -0.81
N LYS A 236 -11.87 17.67 -1.27
CA LYS A 236 -12.24 19.07 -1.44
C LYS A 236 -13.21 19.50 -0.34
N GLN A 237 -12.87 20.55 0.37
CA GLN A 237 -13.76 21.16 1.37
C GLN A 237 -14.05 22.62 1.03
N ALA A 238 -15.25 23.06 1.38
CA ALA A 238 -15.57 24.49 1.32
C ALA A 238 -14.83 25.20 2.46
N GLY A 239 -14.13 26.25 2.14
CA GLY A 239 -13.49 27.13 3.10
C GLY A 239 -13.86 28.58 2.82
N ILE A 240 -13.49 29.47 3.72
CA ILE A 240 -13.65 30.91 3.55
C ILE A 240 -12.25 31.51 3.39
N ASP A 241 -12.05 32.23 2.30
CA ASP A 241 -10.88 33.07 2.13
C ASP A 241 -10.94 34.21 3.16
N GLU A 242 -10.00 34.24 4.09
CA GLU A 242 -10.00 35.20 5.21
C GLU A 242 -9.81 36.64 4.75
N VAL A 243 -9.25 36.87 3.57
CA VAL A 243 -9.01 38.20 3.00
C VAL A 243 -10.23 38.73 2.27
N THR A 244 -10.88 37.88 1.49
CA THR A 244 -11.98 38.28 0.61
C THR A 244 -13.37 37.94 1.16
N GLY A 245 -13.46 37.11 2.21
CA GLY A 245 -14.72 36.60 2.74
C GLY A 245 -15.48 35.66 1.79
N ARG A 246 -14.88 35.25 0.68
CA ARG A 246 -15.53 34.40 -0.32
C ARG A 246 -15.36 32.92 0.01
N THR A 247 -16.39 32.14 -0.32
CA THR A 247 -16.26 30.67 -0.29
C THR A 247 -15.27 30.22 -1.35
N ILE A 248 -14.27 29.48 -0.92
CA ILE A 248 -13.24 28.86 -1.79
C ILE A 248 -13.26 27.34 -1.59
N THR A 249 -12.75 26.61 -2.56
CA THR A 249 -12.52 25.17 -2.42
C THR A 249 -11.08 24.96 -1.97
N ILE A 250 -10.92 24.31 -0.84
CA ILE A 250 -9.60 23.94 -0.28
C ILE A 250 -9.37 22.47 -0.56
N ASP A 251 -8.23 22.12 -1.18
CA ASP A 251 -7.76 20.75 -1.27
C ASP A 251 -7.11 20.37 0.07
N VAL A 252 -7.83 19.57 0.85
CA VAL A 252 -7.38 19.22 2.22
C VAL A 252 -6.57 17.93 2.28
N ASN A 253 -6.70 17.05 1.27
CA ASN A 253 -6.06 15.73 1.28
C ASN A 253 -5.49 15.37 -0.10
N PRO A 254 -4.35 15.92 -0.48
CA PRO A 254 -3.69 15.56 -1.73
C PRO A 254 -3.13 14.13 -1.66
N PHE A 255 -2.99 13.53 -2.83
CA PHE A 255 -2.15 12.34 -2.95
C PHE A 255 -0.70 12.70 -2.64
N VAL A 256 -0.05 11.86 -1.86
CA VAL A 256 1.38 12.02 -1.54
C VAL A 256 2.16 10.77 -1.93
N SER A 257 3.36 10.98 -2.44
CA SER A 257 4.32 9.94 -2.78
C SER A 257 5.75 10.49 -2.76
N THR A 258 6.73 9.62 -2.85
CA THR A 258 8.14 9.97 -2.98
C THR A 258 8.89 8.85 -3.71
N THR A 259 10.14 9.10 -4.11
CA THR A 259 11.06 8.01 -4.41
C THR A 259 11.45 7.31 -3.12
N PHE A 260 11.55 5.99 -3.14
CA PHE A 260 12.00 5.19 -2.00
C PHE A 260 13.40 4.67 -2.27
N GLU A 261 14.25 4.72 -1.27
CA GLU A 261 15.59 4.17 -1.28
C GLU A 261 15.64 2.94 -0.35
N VAL A 262 16.60 2.06 -0.60
CA VAL A 262 16.85 0.91 0.30
C VAL A 262 17.15 1.40 1.70
N GLY A 263 16.37 0.91 2.68
CA GLY A 263 16.45 1.33 4.08
C GLY A 263 15.29 2.21 4.53
N ASP A 264 14.51 2.74 3.59
CA ASP A 264 13.31 3.53 3.90
C ASP A 264 12.19 2.64 4.47
N VAL A 265 11.29 3.25 5.23
CA VAL A 265 10.12 2.57 5.81
C VAL A 265 8.89 3.45 5.69
N LEU A 266 7.79 2.89 5.22
CA LEU A 266 6.49 3.55 5.20
C LEU A 266 5.53 2.81 6.14
N LEU A 267 4.97 3.52 7.13
CA LEU A 267 3.93 3.03 8.03
C LEU A 267 2.60 3.63 7.64
N LEU A 268 1.56 2.81 7.60
CA LEU A 268 0.18 3.23 7.30
C LEU A 268 -0.76 2.74 8.40
N THR A 269 -1.78 3.53 8.76
CA THR A 269 -2.91 2.99 9.51
C THR A 269 -3.75 2.09 8.61
N VAL A 270 -4.53 1.17 9.17
CA VAL A 270 -5.37 0.26 8.37
C VAL A 270 -6.47 0.98 7.58
N TYR A 271 -6.86 2.17 8.02
CA TYR A 271 -7.86 3.01 7.33
C TYR A 271 -7.27 4.01 6.35
N THR A 272 -5.95 4.07 6.24
CA THR A 272 -5.32 4.92 5.23
C THR A 272 -5.56 4.35 3.84
N MET A 273 -6.15 5.16 2.96
CA MET A 273 -6.30 4.81 1.55
C MET A 273 -4.94 4.94 0.87
N TYR A 274 -4.51 3.89 0.18
CA TYR A 274 -3.25 3.88 -0.56
C TYR A 274 -3.34 3.02 -1.83
N ALA A 275 -2.43 3.25 -2.73
CA ALA A 275 -2.24 2.51 -3.97
C ALA A 275 -0.76 2.48 -4.33
N PHE A 276 -0.45 1.97 -5.51
CA PHE A 276 0.86 2.09 -6.11
C PHE A 276 0.71 2.66 -7.51
N LEU A 277 1.57 3.60 -7.89
CA LEU A 277 1.65 4.06 -9.27
C LEU A 277 1.92 2.88 -10.20
N THR A 278 1.55 3.01 -11.45
CA THR A 278 1.84 1.99 -12.46
C THR A 278 3.35 1.86 -12.66
N ASN A 279 3.86 0.65 -12.64
CA ASN A 279 5.25 0.38 -12.98
C ASN A 279 5.47 0.54 -14.48
N THR A 280 6.07 1.64 -14.89
CA THR A 280 6.34 1.96 -16.30
C THR A 280 7.75 1.58 -16.76
N THR A 281 8.51 0.92 -15.89
CA THR A 281 9.86 0.41 -16.18
C THR A 281 9.82 -0.99 -16.78
N ASN A 282 10.98 -1.52 -17.13
CA ASN A 282 11.13 -2.91 -17.57
C ASN A 282 11.51 -3.86 -16.43
N ALA A 283 11.67 -3.33 -15.21
CA ALA A 283 12.08 -4.09 -14.04
C ALA A 283 10.88 -4.32 -13.10
N TRP A 284 10.97 -5.34 -12.28
CA TRP A 284 9.98 -5.61 -11.22
C TRP A 284 10.20 -4.69 -10.02
N ARG A 285 9.11 -4.15 -9.49
CA ARG A 285 9.12 -3.52 -8.18
C ARG A 285 8.83 -4.56 -7.11
N ILE A 286 9.66 -4.57 -6.07
CA ILE A 286 9.51 -5.49 -4.93
C ILE A 286 9.52 -4.69 -3.63
N MET A 287 8.44 -4.83 -2.86
CA MET A 287 8.35 -4.33 -1.48
C MET A 287 7.89 -5.45 -0.57
N ALA A 288 8.42 -5.48 0.63
CA ALA A 288 7.96 -6.37 1.69
C ALA A 288 6.94 -5.65 2.58
N GLU A 289 5.94 -6.39 3.07
CA GLU A 289 4.89 -5.87 3.97
C GLU A 289 4.78 -6.76 5.21
N ALA A 290 4.64 -6.14 6.37
CA ALA A 290 4.20 -6.78 7.61
C ALA A 290 3.14 -5.94 8.31
N VAL A 291 2.30 -6.61 9.11
CA VAL A 291 1.30 -5.95 9.94
C VAL A 291 1.75 -6.05 11.41
N TRP A 292 1.74 -4.90 12.07
CA TRP A 292 2.10 -4.77 13.48
C TRP A 292 0.91 -4.32 14.29
N THR A 293 0.72 -4.89 15.46
CA THR A 293 -0.36 -4.58 16.39
C THR A 293 0.20 -4.25 17.77
N MET A 294 -0.58 -3.56 18.58
CA MET A 294 -0.25 -3.34 19.97
C MET A 294 -0.54 -4.62 20.77
N GLU A 295 0.37 -5.01 21.64
CA GLU A 295 0.15 -6.12 22.56
C GLU A 295 -0.87 -5.74 23.64
N GLY A 296 -1.73 -6.68 24.05
CA GLY A 296 -2.73 -6.43 25.07
C GLY A 296 -3.96 -5.66 24.60
N ASP A 297 -4.10 -5.43 23.28
CA ASP A 297 -5.36 -4.97 22.72
C ASP A 297 -6.44 -6.05 22.84
N ASP A 298 -7.65 -5.68 23.31
CA ASP A 298 -8.73 -6.62 23.59
C ASP A 298 -9.19 -7.43 22.37
N VAL A 299 -9.03 -6.88 21.16
CA VAL A 299 -9.40 -7.55 19.89
C VAL A 299 -8.27 -8.43 19.38
N GLY A 300 -7.03 -7.99 19.55
CA GLY A 300 -5.85 -8.67 19.06
C GLY A 300 -5.68 -8.62 17.52
N PRO A 301 -4.61 -9.26 17.00
CA PRO A 301 -4.36 -9.34 15.56
C PRO A 301 -5.41 -10.22 14.85
N ASP A 302 -5.57 -10.01 13.55
CA ASP A 302 -6.45 -10.85 12.73
C ASP A 302 -5.97 -12.32 12.76
N PRO A 303 -6.80 -13.26 13.23
CA PRO A 303 -6.39 -14.66 13.45
C PRO A 303 -5.96 -15.40 12.18
N ARG A 304 -6.35 -14.90 11.00
CA ARG A 304 -5.91 -15.48 9.72
C ARG A 304 -4.41 -15.25 9.46
N TYR A 305 -3.79 -14.32 10.16
CA TYR A 305 -2.39 -13.92 9.98
C TYR A 305 -1.49 -14.33 11.14
N VAL A 306 -2.00 -15.11 12.09
CA VAL A 306 -1.26 -15.52 13.30
C VAL A 306 -1.14 -17.03 13.37
N GLY A 307 0.07 -17.51 13.66
CA GLY A 307 0.42 -18.92 13.76
C GLY A 307 1.22 -19.42 12.56
N ALA A 308 1.99 -20.50 12.78
CA ALA A 308 2.91 -21.06 11.77
C ALA A 308 2.20 -21.52 10.48
N ASP A 309 0.94 -21.96 10.60
CA ASP A 309 0.12 -22.44 9.49
C ASP A 309 -0.99 -21.45 9.13
N ALA A 310 -0.84 -20.19 9.50
CA ALA A 310 -1.83 -19.15 9.25
C ALA A 310 -2.10 -19.00 7.74
N PRO A 311 -3.37 -19.13 7.28
CA PRO A 311 -3.67 -19.17 5.86
C PRO A 311 -3.61 -17.80 5.16
N GLY A 312 -3.61 -16.71 5.93
CA GLY A 312 -3.81 -15.38 5.39
C GLY A 312 -5.13 -15.29 4.64
N LEU A 313 -5.09 -14.76 3.43
CA LEU A 313 -6.22 -14.68 2.49
C LEU A 313 -6.05 -15.59 1.26
N SER A 314 -5.25 -16.66 1.35
CA SER A 314 -4.95 -17.53 0.22
C SER A 314 -6.21 -18.10 -0.46
N SER A 315 -7.20 -18.52 0.33
CA SER A 315 -8.50 -19.01 -0.18
C SER A 315 -9.28 -17.93 -0.92
N TRP A 316 -9.29 -16.70 -0.40
CA TRP A 316 -9.95 -15.59 -1.08
C TRP A 316 -9.25 -15.22 -2.38
N TYR A 317 -7.92 -15.10 -2.38
CA TYR A 317 -7.15 -14.79 -3.59
C TYR A 317 -7.36 -15.81 -4.71
N ALA A 318 -7.54 -17.09 -4.36
CA ALA A 318 -7.81 -18.15 -5.33
C ALA A 318 -9.22 -18.08 -5.95
N ASN A 319 -10.19 -17.48 -5.24
CA ASN A 319 -11.60 -17.53 -5.62
C ASN A 319 -12.27 -16.16 -5.81
N ARG A 320 -11.55 -15.05 -5.64
CA ARG A 320 -12.09 -13.68 -5.60
C ARG A 320 -12.86 -13.25 -6.86
N ASP A 321 -12.62 -13.94 -7.97
CA ASP A 321 -13.29 -13.68 -9.25
C ASP A 321 -14.42 -14.70 -9.57
N ASP A 322 -14.71 -15.62 -8.63
CA ASP A 322 -15.81 -16.60 -8.77
C ASP A 322 -17.17 -15.88 -8.70
N PRO A 323 -17.94 -15.81 -9.82
CA PRO A 323 -19.21 -15.10 -9.88
C PRO A 323 -20.33 -15.79 -9.11
N VAL A 324 -20.15 -17.04 -8.71
CA VAL A 324 -21.12 -17.77 -7.87
C VAL A 324 -20.94 -17.41 -6.41
N LYS A 325 -19.69 -17.25 -5.98
CA LYS A 325 -19.36 -16.90 -4.60
C LYS A 325 -19.46 -15.40 -4.33
N TYR A 326 -19.01 -14.58 -5.28
CA TYR A 326 -18.98 -13.12 -5.17
C TYR A 326 -19.83 -12.52 -6.29
N THR A 327 -21.09 -12.20 -5.98
CA THR A 327 -22.11 -11.85 -6.97
C THR A 327 -22.20 -10.35 -7.24
N GLN A 328 -21.67 -9.51 -6.32
CA GLN A 328 -21.75 -8.06 -6.39
C GLN A 328 -20.46 -7.46 -6.96
N THR A 329 -20.57 -6.46 -7.82
CA THR A 329 -19.43 -5.63 -8.23
C THR A 329 -19.14 -4.53 -7.21
N MET A 330 -17.93 -3.99 -7.22
CA MET A 330 -17.57 -2.86 -6.35
C MET A 330 -18.47 -1.64 -6.62
N ASP A 331 -18.85 -1.36 -7.86
CA ASP A 331 -19.73 -0.22 -8.20
C ASP A 331 -21.15 -0.40 -7.69
N GLU A 332 -21.69 -1.62 -7.70
CA GLU A 332 -22.99 -1.91 -7.07
C GLU A 332 -22.92 -1.72 -5.56
N ALA A 333 -21.83 -2.16 -4.93
CA ALA A 333 -21.60 -1.94 -3.51
C ALA A 333 -21.48 -0.43 -3.18
N LYS A 334 -20.72 0.32 -3.97
CA LYS A 334 -20.60 1.79 -3.80
C LYS A 334 -21.95 2.50 -3.87
N ARG A 335 -22.83 2.07 -4.80
CA ARG A 335 -24.20 2.61 -4.89
C ARG A 335 -25.03 2.26 -3.66
N ALA A 336 -24.95 1.01 -3.21
CA ALA A 336 -25.66 0.56 -2.00
C ALA A 336 -25.17 1.32 -0.74
N TRP A 337 -23.90 1.72 -0.70
CA TRP A 337 -23.32 2.51 0.37
C TRP A 337 -23.57 4.03 0.24
N GLY A 338 -24.18 4.48 -0.87
CA GLY A 338 -24.40 5.91 -1.13
C GLY A 338 -23.15 6.68 -1.55
N LEU A 339 -22.10 5.98 -1.98
CA LEU A 339 -20.83 6.56 -2.47
C LEU A 339 -20.87 6.89 -3.97
N LEU A 340 -21.80 6.30 -4.69
CA LEU A 340 -22.10 6.62 -6.09
C LEU A 340 -23.60 6.91 -6.25
N PRO A 341 -24.00 7.74 -7.25
CA PRO A 341 -25.41 7.94 -7.56
C PRO A 341 -26.12 6.62 -7.89
N SER A 342 -27.35 6.47 -7.48
CA SER A 342 -28.21 5.37 -7.92
C SER A 342 -28.40 5.41 -9.43
N VAL A 343 -28.39 4.24 -10.10
CA VAL A 343 -28.76 4.17 -11.51
C VAL A 343 -30.28 4.47 -11.62
N PRO A 344 -30.72 5.44 -12.43
CA PRO A 344 -32.14 5.61 -12.67
C PRO A 344 -32.73 4.27 -13.17
N PRO A 345 -33.97 3.91 -12.79
CA PRO A 345 -34.61 2.76 -13.38
C PRO A 345 -34.64 2.94 -14.92
N GLU A 346 -34.25 1.90 -15.63
CA GLU A 346 -34.41 1.87 -17.10
C GLU A 346 -35.91 2.11 -17.42
N VAL A 347 -36.17 3.15 -18.18
CA VAL A 347 -37.54 3.55 -18.60
C VAL A 347 -37.97 2.68 -19.78
#